data_05aeb0b0494b09eb213043caf9de0b6f
#
_entry.id   05aeb0b0494b09eb213043caf9de0b6f
#
_cell.length_a   1.000
_cell.length_b   1.000
_cell.length_c   1.000
_cell.angle_alpha   90.00
_cell.angle_beta   90.00
_cell.angle_gamma   90.00
#
_symmetry.space_group_name_H-M   'P 1'
#
loop_
_entity.id
_entity.type
_entity.pdbx_description
1 polymer ?
#
loop_
_entity_poly.entity_id
_entity_poly.type
_entity_poly.pdbx_seq_one_letter_code
_entity_poly.pdbx_strand_id
1 'polypeptide(L)'
;MAVLEEKNYPLTKMVNTGDGKFRLYNGVMSDSHPLGTISLEQVIESSSNVGTMKLVQEAFGTTNNEKFYNYLKKYHLIESLDFQLKPSRKPVFPVPAKWDGLQLLWSSVGYSTQYTPLQILAFYNAVANNGYWIQPLIVSKATRGDEVVIDYTTTQVRDSKPLCSPETLQKLKIMLEGVVTKGTANNIKGSVYGIAGKTGTAQRTVTGAKGYRKGNYYTTFAGYFPVKNPKYTMIVAVDEPKGSAEGTYARQVTAPVFKEIADRIYLRDMKLQQTLRGYLPDSLNKNKLAHTLHPADQNILFSRLGLPKVEENGQWVNFNLEKKTVKNQAITMTPKTVPNVVGMNLRDALFALENKGLKVRANGFGTVKNQSIPAGSPAAKNRLVYIQLQ
;
A
#
# COMPACT_ATOMS: atom_id res chain seq x y z
N MET A 1 15.00 -13.69 -1.52
CA MET A 1 14.61 -14.72 -2.52
C MET A 1 15.73 -15.73 -2.72
N ALA A 2 16.91 -15.37 -3.23
CA ALA A 2 17.99 -16.32 -3.51
C ALA A 2 18.36 -17.26 -2.31
N VAL A 3 18.47 -16.72 -1.09
CA VAL A 3 18.74 -17.52 0.11
C VAL A 3 17.64 -18.56 0.36
N LEU A 4 16.38 -18.21 0.16
CA LEU A 4 15.26 -19.14 0.36
C LEU A 4 15.23 -20.23 -0.70
N GLU A 5 15.52 -19.92 -1.95
CA GLU A 5 15.66 -20.91 -3.03
C GLU A 5 16.81 -21.88 -2.76
N GLU A 6 17.92 -21.37 -2.23
CA GLU A 6 19.14 -22.14 -2.00
C GLU A 6 19.04 -23.07 -0.79
N LYS A 7 18.42 -22.62 0.28
CA LYS A 7 18.46 -23.28 1.60
C LYS A 7 17.08 -23.68 2.11
N ASN A 8 16.01 -23.22 1.49
CA ASN A 8 14.62 -23.47 1.90
C ASN A 8 14.35 -23.25 3.40
N TYR A 9 14.98 -22.22 3.99
CA TYR A 9 14.82 -21.94 5.42
C TYR A 9 13.36 -21.65 5.80
N PRO A 10 12.91 -22.12 6.98
CA PRO A 10 11.63 -21.68 7.53
C PRO A 10 11.73 -20.22 7.97
N LEU A 11 10.61 -19.50 7.95
CA LEU A 11 10.58 -18.09 8.40
C LEU A 11 10.95 -17.92 9.88
N THR A 12 10.79 -18.98 10.67
CA THR A 12 11.13 -19.05 12.11
C THR A 12 12.62 -19.31 12.36
N LYS A 13 13.46 -19.54 11.32
CA LYS A 13 14.90 -19.71 11.51
C LYS A 13 15.48 -18.51 12.25
N MET A 14 16.10 -18.78 13.39
CA MET A 14 16.72 -17.74 14.23
C MET A 14 18.08 -17.32 13.66
N VAL A 15 18.33 -16.02 13.70
CA VAL A 15 19.55 -15.36 13.26
C VAL A 15 20.06 -14.45 14.38
N ASN A 16 21.23 -14.73 14.89
CA ASN A 16 21.84 -13.89 15.92
C ASN A 16 22.52 -12.68 15.27
N THR A 17 21.96 -11.48 15.42
CA THR A 17 22.54 -10.22 14.94
C THR A 17 23.40 -9.52 15.99
N GLY A 18 23.44 -10.04 17.23
CA GLY A 18 24.29 -9.57 18.32
C GLY A 18 24.04 -8.10 18.68
N ASP A 19 25.13 -7.34 18.72
CA ASP A 19 25.15 -5.90 18.97
C ASP A 19 24.76 -5.04 17.73
N GLY A 20 24.27 -5.69 16.67
CA GLY A 20 23.93 -5.02 15.41
C GLY A 20 25.15 -4.65 14.56
N LYS A 21 26.28 -5.31 14.77
CA LYS A 21 27.50 -5.11 13.99
C LYS A 21 27.99 -6.41 13.40
N PHE A 22 28.27 -6.40 12.12
CA PHE A 22 28.91 -7.49 11.40
C PHE A 22 30.27 -7.05 10.91
N ARG A 23 31.31 -7.72 11.40
CA ARG A 23 32.70 -7.43 11.04
C ARG A 23 33.24 -8.56 10.18
N LEU A 24 33.74 -8.23 9.02
CA LEU A 24 34.39 -9.18 8.14
C LEU A 24 35.54 -8.47 7.41
N TYR A 25 36.76 -9.02 7.52
CA TYR A 25 37.99 -8.36 7.05
C TYR A 25 38.08 -6.92 7.61
N ASN A 26 38.36 -5.95 6.77
CA ASN A 26 38.42 -4.52 7.13
C ASN A 26 37.07 -3.79 7.05
N GLY A 27 35.97 -4.54 6.78
CA GLY A 27 34.62 -3.97 6.66
C GLY A 27 33.78 -4.16 7.91
N VAL A 28 32.99 -3.13 8.22
CA VAL A 28 31.97 -3.20 9.29
C VAL A 28 30.63 -2.77 8.70
N MET A 29 29.66 -3.65 8.80
CA MET A 29 28.25 -3.33 8.51
C MET A 29 27.47 -3.22 9.80
N SER A 30 26.57 -2.24 9.88
CA SER A 30 25.78 -2.03 11.09
C SER A 30 24.30 -1.98 10.75
N ASP A 31 23.49 -2.47 11.68
CA ASP A 31 22.07 -2.18 11.76
C ASP A 31 21.86 -0.80 12.39
N SER A 32 20.67 -0.23 12.27
CA SER A 32 20.31 1.05 12.89
C SER A 32 20.29 0.98 14.42
N HIS A 33 20.01 -0.20 14.96
CA HIS A 33 20.02 -0.51 16.39
C HIS A 33 20.24 -2.01 16.60
N PRO A 34 20.71 -2.44 17.77
CA PRO A 34 20.85 -3.84 18.09
C PRO A 34 19.50 -4.57 18.09
N LEU A 35 19.44 -5.73 17.47
CA LEU A 35 18.22 -6.56 17.40
C LEU A 35 18.36 -7.89 18.15
N GLY A 36 19.58 -8.26 18.58
CA GLY A 36 19.84 -9.52 19.26
C GLY A 36 19.62 -10.74 18.34
N THR A 37 18.86 -11.71 18.82
CA THR A 37 18.50 -12.91 18.04
C THR A 37 17.07 -12.78 17.55
N ILE A 38 16.89 -12.74 16.24
CA ILE A 38 15.60 -12.52 15.56
C ILE A 38 15.33 -13.61 14.52
N SER A 39 14.08 -13.82 14.15
CA SER A 39 13.73 -14.77 13.09
C SER A 39 14.09 -14.23 11.69
N LEU A 40 14.20 -15.14 10.71
CA LEU A 40 14.38 -14.75 9.29
C LEU A 40 13.28 -13.79 8.81
N GLU A 41 12.03 -14.00 9.22
CA GLU A 41 10.92 -13.08 8.95
C GLU A 41 11.25 -11.68 9.50
N GLN A 42 11.66 -11.59 10.76
CA GLN A 42 12.02 -10.34 11.40
C GLN A 42 13.26 -9.66 10.79
N VAL A 43 14.21 -10.43 10.21
CA VAL A 43 15.35 -9.85 9.47
C VAL A 43 14.85 -8.95 8.34
N ILE A 44 13.83 -9.38 7.60
CA ILE A 44 13.26 -8.59 6.50
C ILE A 44 12.33 -7.50 7.02
N GLU A 45 11.50 -7.78 8.01
CA GLU A 45 10.57 -6.82 8.63
C GLU A 45 11.31 -5.62 9.24
N SER A 46 12.41 -5.88 9.97
CA SER A 46 13.24 -4.86 10.61
C SER A 46 14.30 -4.27 9.67
N SER A 47 14.45 -4.83 8.46
CA SER A 47 15.49 -4.43 7.51
C SER A 47 16.92 -4.58 8.07
N SER A 48 17.19 -5.69 8.78
CA SER A 48 18.50 -5.95 9.35
C SER A 48 19.53 -6.24 8.26
N ASN A 49 20.55 -5.39 8.15
CA ASN A 49 21.69 -5.60 7.27
C ASN A 49 22.53 -6.79 7.77
N VAL A 50 22.79 -6.83 9.07
CA VAL A 50 23.57 -7.87 9.72
C VAL A 50 22.92 -9.23 9.54
N GLY A 51 21.60 -9.33 9.79
CA GLY A 51 20.84 -10.56 9.58
C GLY A 51 20.87 -11.02 8.13
N THR A 52 20.69 -10.09 7.18
CA THR A 52 20.74 -10.39 5.75
C THR A 52 22.12 -10.91 5.32
N MET A 53 23.20 -10.23 5.72
CA MET A 53 24.56 -10.65 5.41
C MET A 53 24.90 -12.04 5.97
N LYS A 54 24.51 -12.33 7.21
CA LYS A 54 24.71 -13.66 7.83
C LYS A 54 23.98 -14.76 7.07
N LEU A 55 22.74 -14.53 6.70
CA LEU A 55 21.95 -15.48 5.90
C LEU A 55 22.57 -15.71 4.51
N VAL A 56 23.06 -14.65 3.85
CA VAL A 56 23.73 -14.76 2.55
C VAL A 56 25.07 -15.48 2.69
N GLN A 57 25.86 -15.17 3.71
CA GLN A 57 27.12 -15.85 4.01
C GLN A 57 26.91 -17.36 4.26
N GLU A 58 25.88 -17.71 5.02
CA GLU A 58 25.53 -19.11 5.30
C GLU A 58 25.08 -19.86 4.03
N ALA A 59 24.37 -19.18 3.13
CA ALA A 59 23.87 -19.79 1.91
C ALA A 59 24.91 -19.90 0.80
N PHE A 60 25.75 -18.89 0.62
CA PHE A 60 26.64 -18.73 -0.53
C PHE A 60 28.12 -18.65 -0.16
N GLY A 61 28.48 -18.57 1.12
CA GLY A 61 29.84 -18.29 1.56
C GLY A 61 30.25 -16.83 1.26
N THR A 62 31.57 -16.61 1.21
CA THR A 62 32.14 -15.29 0.86
C THR A 62 32.79 -15.28 -0.52
N THR A 63 33.10 -16.43 -1.09
CA THR A 63 33.90 -16.61 -2.30
C THR A 63 33.13 -17.21 -3.48
N ASN A 64 32.05 -17.94 -3.24
CA ASN A 64 31.27 -18.57 -4.32
C ASN A 64 30.24 -17.59 -4.91
N ASN A 65 30.72 -16.72 -5.76
CA ASN A 65 29.97 -15.57 -6.22
C ASN A 65 29.12 -15.83 -7.45
N GLU A 66 29.49 -16.82 -8.28
CA GLU A 66 28.77 -17.12 -9.53
C GLU A 66 27.33 -17.60 -9.28
N LYS A 67 27.13 -18.41 -8.25
CA LYS A 67 25.80 -18.94 -7.94
C LYS A 67 24.83 -17.81 -7.54
N PHE A 68 25.26 -16.90 -6.67
CA PHE A 68 24.48 -15.74 -6.30
C PHE A 68 24.23 -14.81 -7.51
N TYR A 69 25.24 -14.58 -8.33
CA TYR A 69 25.14 -13.79 -9.54
C TYR A 69 24.14 -14.39 -10.53
N ASN A 70 24.12 -15.70 -10.69
CA ASN A 70 23.14 -16.40 -11.53
C ASN A 70 21.70 -16.25 -11.03
N TYR A 71 21.48 -16.20 -9.70
CA TYR A 71 20.17 -15.83 -9.15
C TYR A 71 19.76 -14.41 -9.54
N LEU A 72 20.68 -13.43 -9.46
CA LEU A 72 20.38 -12.04 -9.85
C LEU A 72 20.10 -11.92 -11.35
N LYS A 73 20.82 -12.70 -12.18
CA LYS A 73 20.54 -12.81 -13.62
C LYS A 73 19.15 -13.37 -13.87
N LYS A 74 18.82 -14.49 -13.22
CA LYS A 74 17.46 -15.08 -13.26
C LYS A 74 16.38 -14.10 -12.85
N TYR A 75 16.66 -13.16 -11.94
CA TYR A 75 15.71 -12.16 -11.44
C TYR A 75 15.67 -10.89 -12.30
N HIS A 76 16.34 -10.85 -13.45
CA HIS A 76 16.46 -9.69 -14.37
C HIS A 76 17.03 -8.44 -13.69
N LEU A 77 17.91 -8.61 -12.70
CA LEU A 77 18.46 -7.49 -11.93
C LEU A 77 19.83 -7.00 -12.43
N ILE A 78 20.50 -7.72 -13.32
CA ILE A 78 21.85 -7.36 -13.80
C ILE A 78 21.91 -7.01 -15.29
N GLU A 79 20.81 -7.16 -16.00
CA GLU A 79 20.67 -6.83 -17.41
C GLU A 79 19.85 -5.56 -17.59
N SER A 80 20.09 -4.85 -18.72
CA SER A 80 19.24 -3.71 -19.06
C SER A 80 17.82 -4.18 -19.33
N LEU A 81 16.85 -3.45 -18.81
CA LEU A 81 15.49 -3.58 -19.32
C LEU A 81 15.46 -3.03 -20.76
N ASP A 82 14.99 -3.84 -21.69
CA ASP A 82 14.61 -3.31 -23.01
C ASP A 82 13.29 -2.57 -22.88
N PHE A 83 13.38 -1.28 -22.62
CA PHE A 83 12.23 -0.42 -22.33
C PHE A 83 12.05 0.60 -23.45
N GLN A 84 10.79 0.94 -23.72
CA GLN A 84 10.41 1.78 -24.87
C GLN A 84 10.97 3.22 -24.79
N LEU A 85 11.24 3.75 -23.58
CA LEU A 85 11.90 5.04 -23.41
C LEU A 85 13.42 4.86 -23.40
N LYS A 86 14.10 5.57 -24.29
CA LYS A 86 15.56 5.57 -24.37
C LYS A 86 16.11 6.94 -23.91
N PRO A 87 17.33 7.00 -23.32
CA PRO A 87 18.20 5.87 -23.02
C PRO A 87 17.80 5.12 -21.75
N SER A 88 17.78 3.80 -21.82
CA SER A 88 17.65 2.95 -20.63
C SER A 88 19.03 2.75 -20.00
N ARG A 89 19.20 3.10 -18.72
CA ARG A 89 20.47 2.86 -18.01
C ARG A 89 20.61 1.38 -17.66
N LYS A 90 21.81 0.85 -17.89
CA LYS A 90 22.19 -0.48 -17.39
C LYS A 90 22.31 -0.43 -15.87
N PRO A 91 21.91 -1.49 -15.16
CA PRO A 91 22.26 -1.63 -13.76
C PRO A 91 23.78 -1.69 -13.61
N VAL A 92 24.28 -1.10 -12.55
CA VAL A 92 25.69 -1.27 -12.17
C VAL A 92 25.75 -2.41 -11.18
N PHE A 93 26.34 -3.50 -11.60
CA PHE A 93 26.58 -4.66 -10.75
C PHE A 93 28.01 -5.18 -11.04
N PRO A 94 28.87 -5.31 -10.01
CA PRO A 94 30.22 -5.81 -10.22
C PRO A 94 30.20 -7.24 -10.75
N VAL A 95 31.08 -7.57 -11.68
CA VAL A 95 31.19 -8.94 -12.19
C VAL A 95 31.92 -9.84 -11.19
N PRO A 96 31.53 -11.12 -11.04
CA PRO A 96 32.10 -12.02 -10.02
C PRO A 96 33.63 -12.13 -10.04
N ALA A 97 34.25 -12.13 -11.22
CA ALA A 97 35.71 -12.19 -11.36
C ALA A 97 36.47 -11.04 -10.67
N LYS A 98 35.79 -9.93 -10.34
CA LYS A 98 36.35 -8.76 -9.64
C LYS A 98 35.97 -8.67 -8.18
N TRP A 99 35.29 -9.71 -7.63
CA TRP A 99 34.81 -9.67 -6.27
C TRP A 99 35.90 -10.08 -5.27
N ASP A 100 36.06 -9.26 -4.26
CA ASP A 100 36.71 -9.66 -3.02
C ASP A 100 35.70 -10.39 -2.10
N GLY A 101 36.17 -10.91 -0.99
CA GLY A 101 35.31 -11.65 -0.05
C GLY A 101 34.20 -10.82 0.61
N LEU A 102 34.15 -9.50 0.42
CA LEU A 102 33.16 -8.58 0.95
C LEU A 102 32.05 -8.24 -0.07
N GLN A 103 32.40 -8.25 -1.36
CA GLN A 103 31.53 -7.73 -2.42
C GLN A 103 30.15 -8.41 -2.45
N LEU A 104 30.10 -9.73 -2.28
CA LEU A 104 28.85 -10.48 -2.22
C LEU A 104 27.96 -9.98 -1.08
N LEU A 105 28.52 -9.84 0.12
CA LEU A 105 27.76 -9.46 1.31
C LEU A 105 27.28 -8.00 1.23
N TRP A 106 28.12 -7.10 0.77
CA TRP A 106 27.75 -5.69 0.54
C TRP A 106 26.65 -5.57 -0.51
N SER A 107 26.75 -6.33 -1.60
CA SER A 107 25.73 -6.34 -2.66
C SER A 107 24.39 -6.89 -2.16
N SER A 108 24.41 -7.82 -1.21
CA SER A 108 23.18 -8.42 -0.68
C SER A 108 22.29 -7.44 0.09
N VAL A 109 22.86 -6.34 0.58
CA VAL A 109 22.13 -5.26 1.28
C VAL A 109 22.04 -3.98 0.44
N GLY A 110 22.42 -4.06 -0.85
CA GLY A 110 22.23 -2.96 -1.81
C GLY A 110 23.41 -2.00 -1.94
N TYR A 111 24.54 -2.23 -1.26
CA TYR A 111 25.76 -1.46 -1.50
C TYR A 111 26.51 -1.98 -2.72
N SER A 112 27.33 -1.12 -3.33
CA SER A 112 28.11 -1.44 -4.54
C SER A 112 27.25 -1.82 -5.76
N THR A 113 25.94 -1.58 -5.72
CA THR A 113 25.02 -1.86 -6.81
C THR A 113 24.15 -0.65 -7.11
N GLN A 114 23.73 -0.50 -8.37
CA GLN A 114 22.81 0.55 -8.77
C GLN A 114 21.74 -0.05 -9.68
N TYR A 115 20.49 0.15 -9.32
CA TYR A 115 19.34 -0.26 -10.11
C TYR A 115 18.49 0.95 -10.48
N THR A 116 17.85 0.90 -11.62
CA THR A 116 16.80 1.88 -11.93
C THR A 116 15.56 1.58 -11.11
N PRO A 117 14.76 2.60 -10.73
CA PRO A 117 13.47 2.36 -10.08
C PRO A 117 12.57 1.41 -10.87
N LEU A 118 12.63 1.45 -12.21
CA LEU A 118 11.84 0.57 -13.07
C LEU A 118 12.26 -0.90 -12.96
N GLN A 119 13.56 -1.20 -12.80
CA GLN A 119 14.00 -2.58 -12.55
C GLN A 119 13.52 -3.13 -11.24
N ILE A 120 13.59 -2.32 -10.18
CA ILE A 120 13.03 -2.69 -8.87
C ILE A 120 11.53 -2.89 -8.98
N LEU A 121 10.81 -1.99 -9.67
CA LEU A 121 9.37 -2.13 -9.91
C LEU A 121 9.04 -3.42 -10.64
N ALA A 122 9.76 -3.77 -11.71
CA ALA A 122 9.55 -5.01 -12.48
C ALA A 122 9.77 -6.26 -11.62
N PHE A 123 10.77 -6.25 -10.73
CA PHE A 123 11.00 -7.34 -9.79
C PHE A 123 9.84 -7.49 -8.77
N TYR A 124 9.38 -6.39 -8.17
CA TYR A 124 8.22 -6.42 -7.26
C TYR A 124 6.94 -6.81 -7.99
N ASN A 125 6.80 -6.41 -9.26
CA ASN A 125 5.68 -6.84 -10.09
C ASN A 125 5.71 -8.36 -10.30
N ALA A 126 6.86 -8.96 -10.54
CA ALA A 126 6.98 -10.41 -10.66
C ALA A 126 6.55 -11.13 -9.36
N VAL A 127 6.93 -10.62 -8.19
CA VAL A 127 6.48 -11.16 -6.90
C VAL A 127 4.97 -11.04 -6.75
N ALA A 128 4.38 -9.91 -7.11
CA ALA A 128 2.93 -9.69 -7.10
C ALA A 128 2.20 -10.58 -8.11
N ASN A 129 2.81 -10.83 -9.28
CA ASN A 129 2.31 -11.60 -10.40
C ASN A 129 2.67 -13.12 -10.30
N ASN A 130 2.57 -13.66 -9.11
CA ASN A 130 2.82 -15.09 -8.83
C ASN A 130 4.19 -15.61 -9.28
N GLY A 131 5.20 -14.75 -9.23
CA GLY A 131 6.57 -15.07 -9.60
C GLY A 131 6.91 -14.90 -11.09
N TYR A 132 5.94 -14.61 -11.95
CA TYR A 132 6.18 -14.44 -13.39
C TYR A 132 6.62 -13.01 -13.71
N TRP A 133 7.84 -12.89 -14.25
CA TRP A 133 8.35 -11.62 -14.71
C TRP A 133 7.72 -11.22 -16.04
N ILE A 134 7.40 -9.95 -16.18
CA ILE A 134 6.85 -9.34 -17.38
C ILE A 134 7.60 -8.05 -17.66
N GLN A 135 8.01 -7.86 -18.91
CA GLN A 135 8.65 -6.64 -19.38
C GLN A 135 7.70 -5.44 -19.21
N PRO A 136 8.13 -4.35 -18.54
CA PRO A 136 7.33 -3.14 -18.45
C PRO A 136 7.03 -2.53 -19.82
N LEU A 137 5.79 -2.10 -20.03
CA LEU A 137 5.35 -1.34 -21.19
C LEU A 137 4.69 -0.03 -20.73
N ILE A 138 4.90 1.06 -21.48
CA ILE A 138 4.18 2.33 -21.31
C ILE A 138 3.31 2.66 -22.50
N VAL A 139 3.64 2.14 -23.67
CA VAL A 139 2.84 2.25 -24.88
C VAL A 139 2.36 0.86 -25.25
N SER A 140 1.05 0.63 -25.22
CA SER A 140 0.46 -0.65 -25.63
C SER A 140 0.34 -0.76 -27.14
N LYS A 141 -0.13 0.32 -27.78
CA LYS A 141 -0.37 0.37 -29.24
C LYS A 141 -0.05 1.75 -29.80
N ALA A 142 0.38 1.77 -31.04
CA ALA A 142 0.43 2.98 -31.87
C ALA A 142 -0.60 2.85 -32.99
N THR A 143 -1.44 3.88 -33.16
CA THR A 143 -2.51 3.89 -34.18
C THR A 143 -2.35 5.08 -35.13
N ARG A 144 -2.83 4.92 -36.36
CA ARG A 144 -3.01 6.00 -37.33
C ARG A 144 -4.49 6.02 -37.72
N GLY A 145 -5.26 6.96 -37.15
CA GLY A 145 -6.72 6.87 -37.15
C GLY A 145 -7.16 5.59 -36.40
N ASP A 146 -8.00 4.78 -37.06
CA ASP A 146 -8.49 3.51 -36.48
C ASP A 146 -7.57 2.31 -36.78
N GLU A 147 -6.54 2.50 -37.62
CA GLU A 147 -5.59 1.44 -37.96
C GLU A 147 -4.52 1.27 -36.87
N VAL A 148 -4.33 0.05 -36.38
CA VAL A 148 -3.24 -0.31 -35.47
C VAL A 148 -1.96 -0.50 -36.28
N VAL A 149 -1.02 0.43 -36.16
CA VAL A 149 0.29 0.39 -36.85
C VAL A 149 1.26 -0.52 -36.10
N ILE A 150 1.27 -0.46 -34.76
CA ILE A 150 2.14 -1.30 -33.92
C ILE A 150 1.32 -1.73 -32.68
N ASP A 151 1.36 -3.01 -32.36
CA ASP A 151 0.83 -3.56 -31.10
C ASP A 151 1.99 -4.14 -30.27
N TYR A 152 2.50 -3.36 -29.32
CA TYR A 152 3.60 -3.79 -28.44
C TYR A 152 3.19 -4.88 -27.45
N THR A 153 1.89 -5.13 -27.23
CA THR A 153 1.44 -6.18 -26.32
C THR A 153 1.70 -7.58 -26.87
N THR A 154 1.78 -7.71 -28.21
CA THR A 154 2.07 -8.97 -28.88
C THR A 154 3.53 -9.39 -28.77
N THR A 155 4.43 -8.40 -28.64
CA THR A 155 5.90 -8.60 -28.56
C THR A 155 6.44 -8.46 -27.13
N GLN A 156 5.55 -8.21 -26.14
CA GLN A 156 5.97 -8.09 -24.75
C GLN A 156 6.59 -9.37 -24.22
N VAL A 157 7.84 -9.26 -23.73
CA VAL A 157 8.56 -10.39 -23.17
C VAL A 157 7.97 -10.78 -21.82
N ARG A 158 7.72 -12.07 -21.65
CA ARG A 158 7.22 -12.67 -20.41
C ARG A 158 7.98 -13.96 -20.15
N ASP A 159 8.37 -14.17 -18.90
CA ASP A 159 8.99 -15.44 -18.52
C ASP A 159 7.96 -16.58 -18.60
N SER A 160 8.38 -17.69 -19.16
CA SER A 160 7.56 -18.92 -19.21
C SER A 160 7.54 -19.69 -17.89
N LYS A 161 8.48 -19.39 -17.00
CA LYS A 161 8.63 -20.01 -15.68
C LYS A 161 8.72 -18.94 -14.61
N PRO A 162 8.24 -19.21 -13.38
CA PRO A 162 8.36 -18.25 -12.29
C PRO A 162 9.81 -18.10 -11.85
N LEU A 163 10.13 -16.91 -11.30
CA LEU A 163 11.48 -16.58 -10.79
C LEU A 163 11.89 -17.45 -9.60
N CYS A 164 10.93 -17.96 -8.84
CA CYS A 164 11.18 -18.81 -7.67
C CYS A 164 10.08 -19.85 -7.49
N SER A 165 10.32 -20.80 -6.58
CA SER A 165 9.34 -21.79 -6.18
C SER A 165 8.09 -21.16 -5.53
N PRO A 166 6.91 -21.81 -5.59
CA PRO A 166 5.70 -21.33 -4.90
C PRO A 166 5.90 -21.14 -3.40
N GLU A 167 6.70 -22.00 -2.77
CA GLU A 167 7.02 -21.90 -1.35
C GLU A 167 7.84 -20.65 -1.01
N THR A 168 8.90 -20.38 -1.77
CA THR A 168 9.70 -19.15 -1.64
C THR A 168 8.84 -17.91 -1.87
N LEU A 169 7.97 -17.96 -2.89
CA LEU A 169 7.09 -16.84 -3.18
C LEU A 169 6.13 -16.54 -2.02
N GLN A 170 5.54 -17.58 -1.42
CA GLN A 170 4.67 -17.42 -0.26
C GLN A 170 5.41 -16.82 0.93
N LYS A 171 6.63 -17.32 1.23
CA LYS A 171 7.48 -16.77 2.28
C LYS A 171 7.80 -15.29 2.03
N LEU A 172 8.11 -14.90 0.80
CA LEU A 172 8.35 -13.50 0.41
C LEU A 172 7.12 -12.62 0.62
N LYS A 173 5.94 -13.08 0.19
CA LYS A 173 4.69 -12.33 0.37
C LYS A 173 4.39 -12.09 1.84
N ILE A 174 4.57 -13.09 2.71
CA ILE A 174 4.40 -12.95 4.17
C ILE A 174 5.37 -11.90 4.72
N MET A 175 6.65 -11.98 4.38
CA MET A 175 7.65 -11.04 4.88
C MET A 175 7.40 -9.60 4.38
N LEU A 176 6.99 -9.40 3.13
CA LEU A 176 6.70 -8.08 2.59
C LEU A 176 5.44 -7.45 3.19
N GLU A 177 4.44 -8.26 3.51
CA GLU A 177 3.28 -7.83 4.31
C GLU A 177 3.69 -7.52 5.75
N GLY A 178 4.57 -8.33 6.34
CA GLY A 178 5.15 -8.13 7.67
C GLY A 178 5.87 -6.79 7.82
N VAL A 179 6.59 -6.33 6.79
CA VAL A 179 7.22 -4.98 6.77
C VAL A 179 6.21 -3.88 7.05
N VAL A 180 4.98 -4.00 6.51
CA VAL A 180 3.91 -2.99 6.68
C VAL A 180 3.12 -3.22 7.96
N THR A 181 2.89 -4.45 8.36
CA THR A 181 2.05 -4.74 9.53
C THR A 181 2.82 -4.62 10.86
N LYS A 182 4.07 -5.03 10.88
CA LYS A 182 4.92 -5.14 12.09
C LYS A 182 6.24 -4.36 11.96
N GLY A 183 6.77 -4.23 10.74
CA GLY A 183 8.15 -3.81 10.47
C GLY A 183 8.34 -2.31 10.23
N THR A 184 9.35 -1.99 9.39
CA THR A 184 9.82 -0.63 9.13
C THR A 184 8.80 0.31 8.50
N ALA A 185 7.73 -0.19 7.91
CA ALA A 185 6.65 0.61 7.33
C ALA A 185 5.32 0.51 8.11
N ASN A 186 5.36 0.20 9.41
CA ASN A 186 4.14 0.00 10.21
C ASN A 186 3.30 1.28 10.41
N ASN A 187 3.83 2.44 10.07
CA ASN A 187 3.08 3.70 10.05
C ASN A 187 2.03 3.78 8.94
N ILE A 188 2.09 2.91 7.93
CA ILE A 188 1.10 2.83 6.85
C ILE A 188 0.19 1.60 6.94
N LYS A 189 0.22 0.87 8.06
CA LYS A 189 -0.67 -0.26 8.34
C LYS A 189 -2.14 0.15 8.38
N GLY A 190 -3.04 -0.83 8.29
CA GLY A 190 -4.48 -0.64 8.52
C GLY A 190 -5.29 -0.29 7.27
N SER A 191 -4.71 -0.34 6.05
CA SER A 191 -5.51 -0.29 4.83
C SER A 191 -6.39 -1.54 4.71
N VAL A 192 -7.66 -1.35 4.35
CA VAL A 192 -8.64 -2.44 4.21
C VAL A 192 -8.29 -3.44 3.10
N TYR A 193 -7.46 -3.02 2.13
CA TYR A 193 -7.01 -3.85 1.01
C TYR A 193 -5.63 -4.50 1.26
N GLY A 194 -4.93 -4.10 2.32
CA GLY A 194 -3.57 -4.54 2.63
C GLY A 194 -2.52 -4.03 1.63
N ILE A 195 -1.35 -3.68 2.16
CA ILE A 195 -0.17 -3.28 1.39
C ILE A 195 0.98 -4.21 1.77
N ALA A 196 1.73 -4.66 0.77
CA ALA A 196 2.98 -5.39 0.96
C ALA A 196 4.11 -4.67 0.22
N GLY A 197 5.27 -4.54 0.86
CA GLY A 197 6.39 -3.82 0.24
C GLY A 197 7.61 -3.72 1.15
N LYS A 198 8.60 -2.95 0.71
CA LYS A 198 9.85 -2.75 1.43
C LYS A 198 10.33 -1.30 1.34
N THR A 199 10.76 -0.78 2.45
CA THR A 199 11.48 0.49 2.55
C THR A 199 12.93 0.33 2.07
N GLY A 200 13.44 1.32 1.35
CA GLY A 200 14.85 1.48 1.02
C GLY A 200 15.33 2.86 1.42
N THR A 201 16.47 2.93 2.11
CA THR A 201 17.13 4.20 2.44
C THR A 201 18.62 4.01 2.17
N ALA A 202 19.08 4.56 1.06
CA ALA A 202 20.47 4.49 0.64
C ALA A 202 21.17 5.82 0.86
N GLN A 203 22.38 5.80 1.41
CA GLN A 203 23.23 6.99 1.48
C GLN A 203 23.82 7.29 0.10
N ARG A 204 23.85 8.56 -0.29
CA ARG A 204 24.48 8.97 -1.52
C ARG A 204 25.99 9.04 -1.40
N THR A 205 26.67 8.66 -2.47
CA THR A 205 28.10 8.89 -2.62
C THR A 205 28.36 10.36 -2.99
N VAL A 206 29.48 10.90 -2.55
CA VAL A 206 29.91 12.25 -2.93
C VAL A 206 30.59 12.18 -4.29
N THR A 207 30.09 12.94 -5.26
CA THR A 207 30.74 13.07 -6.56
C THR A 207 32.14 13.67 -6.36
N GLY A 208 33.19 12.94 -6.77
CA GLY A 208 34.59 13.41 -6.67
C GLY A 208 35.29 13.13 -5.32
N ALA A 209 34.62 12.50 -4.33
CA ALA A 209 35.24 12.09 -3.08
C ALA A 209 34.96 10.61 -2.76
N LYS A 210 35.88 9.94 -2.04
CA LYS A 210 35.64 8.59 -1.53
C LYS A 210 34.73 8.66 -0.30
N GLY A 211 33.60 7.94 -0.32
CA GLY A 211 32.71 7.77 0.83
C GLY A 211 31.28 8.23 0.61
N TYR A 212 30.48 8.12 1.68
CA TYR A 212 29.08 8.48 1.70
C TYR A 212 28.87 9.83 2.38
N ARG A 213 27.97 10.66 1.86
CA ARG A 213 27.62 11.95 2.46
C ARG A 213 26.58 11.72 3.56
N LYS A 214 26.97 11.97 4.81
CA LYS A 214 26.07 11.87 5.96
C LYS A 214 24.90 12.87 5.81
N GLY A 215 23.66 12.35 5.93
CA GLY A 215 22.45 13.19 5.84
C GLY A 215 21.85 13.30 4.44
N ASN A 216 22.50 12.84 3.38
CA ASN A 216 21.92 12.81 2.05
C ASN A 216 21.48 11.37 1.69
N TYR A 217 20.17 11.19 1.59
CA TYR A 217 19.57 9.90 1.33
C TYR A 217 18.81 9.87 0.00
N TYR A 218 18.79 8.70 -0.60
CA TYR A 218 17.82 8.33 -1.62
C TYR A 218 16.85 7.34 -0.98
N THR A 219 15.59 7.75 -0.86
CA THR A 219 14.59 6.98 -0.16
C THR A 219 13.59 6.38 -1.11
N THR A 220 13.20 5.13 -0.88
CA THR A 220 12.24 4.43 -1.73
C THR A 220 11.26 3.60 -0.89
N PHE A 221 10.08 3.43 -1.41
CA PHE A 221 9.16 2.36 -1.01
C PHE A 221 8.64 1.67 -2.26
N ALA A 222 8.95 0.38 -2.39
CA ALA A 222 8.46 -0.46 -3.49
C ALA A 222 7.55 -1.53 -2.93
N GLY A 223 6.41 -1.75 -3.59
CA GLY A 223 5.42 -2.69 -3.10
C GLY A 223 4.24 -2.88 -4.03
N TYR A 224 3.25 -3.61 -3.56
CA TYR A 224 2.03 -3.90 -4.30
C TYR A 224 0.79 -3.89 -3.40
N PHE A 225 -0.35 -3.74 -4.02
CA PHE A 225 -1.67 -3.80 -3.38
C PHE A 225 -2.77 -4.19 -4.40
N PRO A 226 -3.92 -4.76 -3.94
CA PRO A 226 -4.13 -5.35 -2.61
C PRO A 226 -3.18 -6.52 -2.32
N VAL A 227 -2.97 -6.86 -1.03
CA VAL A 227 -2.14 -8.04 -0.66
C VAL A 227 -2.77 -9.32 -1.19
N LYS A 228 -4.10 -9.46 -1.04
CA LYS A 228 -4.86 -10.53 -1.65
C LYS A 228 -5.20 -10.14 -3.10
N ASN A 229 -4.80 -10.96 -4.06
CA ASN A 229 -4.98 -10.71 -5.49
C ASN A 229 -4.40 -9.35 -5.94
N PRO A 230 -3.07 -9.20 -5.95
CA PRO A 230 -2.40 -7.96 -6.34
C PRO A 230 -2.86 -7.45 -7.70
N LYS A 231 -3.17 -6.17 -7.79
CA LYS A 231 -3.58 -5.53 -9.02
C LYS A 231 -2.65 -4.40 -9.45
N TYR A 232 -2.03 -3.77 -8.47
CA TYR A 232 -1.12 -2.66 -8.68
C TYR A 232 0.22 -2.91 -8.00
N THR A 233 1.28 -2.62 -8.73
CA THR A 233 2.64 -2.54 -8.20
C THR A 233 3.14 -1.11 -8.37
N MET A 234 3.74 -0.54 -7.35
CA MET A 234 4.17 0.84 -7.36
C MET A 234 5.51 1.00 -6.66
N ILE A 235 6.31 1.95 -7.12
CA ILE A 235 7.50 2.44 -6.44
C ILE A 235 7.40 3.94 -6.27
N VAL A 236 7.66 4.42 -5.06
CA VAL A 236 7.83 5.84 -4.75
C VAL A 236 9.28 6.07 -4.39
N ALA A 237 9.92 7.02 -5.04
CA ALA A 237 11.31 7.38 -4.80
C ALA A 237 11.44 8.88 -4.59
N VAL A 238 12.18 9.28 -3.56
CA VAL A 238 12.49 10.69 -3.27
C VAL A 238 13.99 10.82 -3.08
N ASP A 239 14.56 11.74 -3.85
CA ASP A 239 15.97 12.03 -3.82
C ASP A 239 16.25 13.24 -2.92
N GLU A 240 17.22 13.09 -2.03
CA GLU A 240 17.63 14.13 -1.07
C GLU A 240 16.45 14.78 -0.32
N PRO A 241 15.60 14.00 0.38
CA PRO A 241 14.54 14.58 1.19
C PRO A 241 15.13 15.52 2.22
N LYS A 242 14.55 16.71 2.34
CA LYS A 242 14.98 17.72 3.32
C LYS A 242 14.12 17.61 4.58
N GLY A 243 14.73 17.78 5.75
CA GLY A 243 14.04 17.72 7.04
C GLY A 243 15.00 17.42 8.19
N SER A 244 14.44 17.09 9.38
CA SER A 244 15.25 16.57 10.49
C SER A 244 15.86 15.23 10.14
N ALA A 245 16.96 14.84 10.78
CA ALA A 245 17.65 13.57 10.51
C ALA A 245 16.72 12.36 10.58
N GLU A 246 15.75 12.35 11.48
CA GLU A 246 14.72 11.31 11.61
C GLU A 246 13.64 11.39 10.52
N GLY A 247 13.36 12.59 9.98
CA GLY A 247 12.36 12.85 8.94
C GLY A 247 12.80 12.51 7.53
N THR A 248 14.03 12.04 7.32
CA THR A 248 14.59 11.74 5.99
C THR A 248 14.57 10.26 5.60
N TYR A 249 14.08 9.38 6.45
CA TYR A 249 13.98 7.96 6.16
C TYR A 249 12.73 7.60 5.32
N ALA A 250 12.82 6.52 4.57
CA ALA A 250 11.73 6.04 3.70
C ALA A 250 10.40 5.85 4.44
N ARG A 251 10.44 5.47 5.72
CA ARG A 251 9.26 5.35 6.59
C ARG A 251 8.46 6.65 6.65
N GLN A 252 9.14 7.79 6.79
CA GLN A 252 8.51 9.11 6.93
C GLN A 252 8.24 9.78 5.58
N VAL A 253 9.02 9.47 4.56
CA VAL A 253 8.99 10.17 3.26
C VAL A 253 8.17 9.40 2.23
N THR A 254 8.60 8.21 1.85
CA THR A 254 8.04 7.51 0.68
C THR A 254 6.90 6.55 1.02
N ALA A 255 6.90 5.93 2.20
CA ALA A 255 5.82 5.03 2.59
C ALA A 255 4.45 5.73 2.75
N PRO A 256 4.33 6.92 3.39
CA PRO A 256 3.06 7.64 3.47
C PRO A 256 2.53 8.06 2.09
N VAL A 257 3.41 8.53 1.19
CA VAL A 257 3.03 8.89 -0.19
C VAL A 257 2.52 7.67 -0.95
N PHE A 258 3.19 6.52 -0.80
CA PHE A 258 2.72 5.27 -1.39
C PHE A 258 1.30 4.94 -0.91
N LYS A 259 1.06 5.00 0.40
CA LYS A 259 -0.26 4.73 0.98
C LYS A 259 -1.32 5.69 0.45
N GLU A 260 -1.04 6.98 0.41
CA GLU A 260 -1.99 8.00 -0.08
C GLU A 260 -2.39 7.74 -1.54
N ILE A 261 -1.42 7.42 -2.41
CA ILE A 261 -1.70 7.08 -3.80
C ILE A 261 -2.51 5.78 -3.88
N ALA A 262 -2.15 4.76 -3.11
CA ALA A 262 -2.86 3.49 -3.06
C ALA A 262 -4.31 3.66 -2.58
N ASP A 263 -4.54 4.46 -1.54
CA ASP A 263 -5.88 4.79 -1.04
C ASP A 263 -6.73 5.47 -2.12
N ARG A 264 -6.16 6.44 -2.86
CA ARG A 264 -6.85 7.13 -3.97
C ARG A 264 -7.19 6.18 -5.12
N ILE A 265 -6.29 5.28 -5.48
CA ILE A 265 -6.53 4.26 -6.52
C ILE A 265 -7.62 3.31 -6.05
N TYR A 266 -7.53 2.82 -4.81
CA TYR A 266 -8.51 1.90 -4.24
C TYR A 266 -9.93 2.49 -4.22
N LEU A 267 -10.07 3.78 -3.84
CA LEU A 267 -11.36 4.46 -3.82
C LEU A 267 -11.96 4.65 -5.22
N ARG A 268 -11.14 4.76 -6.26
CA ARG A 268 -11.58 4.92 -7.66
C ARG A 268 -11.86 3.60 -8.37
N ASP A 269 -11.23 2.53 -7.95
CA ASP A 269 -11.37 1.23 -8.61
C ASP A 269 -12.57 0.45 -8.05
N MET A 270 -13.71 0.62 -8.72
CA MET A 270 -14.96 -0.08 -8.38
C MET A 270 -14.82 -1.60 -8.31
N LYS A 271 -13.89 -2.20 -9.09
CA LYS A 271 -13.65 -3.65 -9.07
C LYS A 271 -12.92 -4.09 -7.79
N LEU A 272 -12.06 -3.25 -7.24
CA LEU A 272 -11.43 -3.52 -5.93
C LEU A 272 -12.46 -3.44 -4.81
N GLN A 273 -13.39 -2.50 -4.88
CA GLN A 273 -14.45 -2.34 -3.88
C GLN A 273 -15.48 -3.48 -3.93
N GLN A 274 -15.65 -4.13 -5.07
CA GLN A 274 -16.56 -5.29 -5.19
C GLN A 274 -16.10 -6.50 -4.35
N THR A 275 -14.82 -6.61 -4.03
CA THR A 275 -14.31 -7.65 -3.12
C THR A 275 -14.77 -7.46 -1.68
N LEU A 276 -15.26 -6.29 -1.31
CA LEU A 276 -15.86 -6.03 0.01
C LEU A 276 -17.27 -6.63 0.18
N ARG A 277 -17.92 -7.11 -0.88
CA ARG A 277 -19.23 -7.76 -0.77
C ARG A 277 -19.25 -9.01 0.12
N GLY A 278 -18.10 -9.60 0.42
CA GLY A 278 -17.96 -10.73 1.36
C GLY A 278 -17.38 -10.34 2.73
N TYR A 279 -16.96 -9.11 2.92
CA TYR A 279 -16.31 -8.64 4.14
C TYR A 279 -17.16 -7.55 4.81
N LEU A 280 -18.27 -7.93 5.38
CA LEU A 280 -18.81 -7.19 6.52
C LEU A 280 -17.92 -7.59 7.70
N PRO A 281 -17.04 -6.71 8.22
CA PRO A 281 -16.27 -7.05 9.40
C PRO A 281 -17.22 -7.41 10.53
N ASP A 282 -16.84 -8.39 11.34
CA ASP A 282 -17.58 -8.73 12.55
C ASP A 282 -17.82 -7.53 13.49
N SER A 283 -17.04 -6.46 13.31
CA SER A 283 -17.25 -5.18 13.99
C SER A 283 -18.53 -4.45 13.58
N LEU A 284 -19.08 -4.65 12.38
CA LEU A 284 -20.40 -4.13 12.01
C LEU A 284 -21.54 -4.87 12.76
N ASN A 285 -21.29 -6.08 13.24
CA ASN A 285 -22.22 -6.78 14.12
C ASN A 285 -22.27 -6.20 15.55
N LYS A 286 -21.30 -5.35 15.94
CA LYS A 286 -21.20 -4.75 17.27
C LYS A 286 -21.62 -3.28 17.33
N ASN A 287 -21.64 -2.58 16.20
CA ASN A 287 -22.01 -1.17 16.16
C ASN A 287 -23.43 -1.02 15.61
N LYS A 288 -24.29 -0.40 16.40
CA LYS A 288 -25.61 0.03 15.96
C LYS A 288 -25.43 1.02 14.81
N LEU A 289 -25.77 0.62 13.59
CA LEU A 289 -25.81 1.52 12.46
C LEU A 289 -27.21 2.15 12.48
N ALA A 290 -27.29 3.38 12.96
CA ALA A 290 -28.52 4.15 12.96
C ALA A 290 -28.32 5.36 12.03
N HIS A 291 -29.12 5.45 10.98
CA HIS A 291 -29.09 6.58 10.04
C HIS A 291 -30.50 6.92 9.56
N THR A 292 -30.65 8.18 9.19
CA THR A 292 -31.85 8.68 8.52
C THR A 292 -31.58 8.76 7.03
N LEU A 293 -32.38 8.06 6.23
CA LEU A 293 -32.26 8.04 4.76
C LEU A 293 -33.64 8.18 4.10
N HIS A 294 -33.65 8.64 2.84
CA HIS A 294 -34.82 8.48 2.00
C HIS A 294 -35.01 6.99 1.65
N PRO A 295 -36.25 6.44 1.62
CA PRO A 295 -36.50 5.02 1.37
C PRO A 295 -35.89 4.49 0.07
N ALA A 296 -35.89 5.27 -1.00
CA ALA A 296 -35.25 4.89 -2.26
C ALA A 296 -33.74 4.67 -2.13
N ASP A 297 -33.04 5.57 -1.43
CA ASP A 297 -31.58 5.46 -1.17
C ASP A 297 -31.29 4.30 -0.20
N GLN A 298 -32.20 4.06 0.78
CA GLN A 298 -32.12 2.95 1.69
C GLN A 298 -32.21 1.60 0.95
N ASN A 299 -33.17 1.47 0.02
CA ASN A 299 -33.34 0.25 -0.76
C ASN A 299 -32.13 -0.04 -1.68
N ILE A 300 -31.49 1.01 -2.24
CA ILE A 300 -30.26 0.88 -3.01
C ILE A 300 -29.12 0.39 -2.10
N LEU A 301 -28.96 0.99 -0.93
CA LEU A 301 -27.95 0.59 0.05
C LEU A 301 -28.16 -0.84 0.52
N PHE A 302 -29.39 -1.20 0.89
CA PHE A 302 -29.74 -2.53 1.39
C PHE A 302 -29.59 -3.62 0.34
N SER A 303 -29.96 -3.33 -0.91
CA SER A 303 -29.70 -4.25 -2.04
C SER A 303 -28.20 -4.53 -2.21
N ARG A 304 -27.36 -3.53 -2.04
CA ARG A 304 -25.90 -3.69 -2.14
C ARG A 304 -25.29 -4.41 -0.92
N LEU A 305 -25.90 -4.29 0.23
CA LEU A 305 -25.45 -4.94 1.49
C LEU A 305 -26.07 -6.35 1.68
N GLY A 306 -26.93 -6.80 0.78
CA GLY A 306 -27.64 -8.08 0.92
C GLY A 306 -28.68 -8.09 2.05
N LEU A 307 -29.21 -6.93 2.42
CA LEU A 307 -30.23 -6.75 3.43
C LEU A 307 -31.64 -6.78 2.78
N PRO A 308 -32.69 -7.17 3.50
CA PRO A 308 -34.04 -7.22 2.97
C PRO A 308 -34.52 -5.83 2.54
N LYS A 309 -35.27 -5.76 1.45
CA LYS A 309 -35.93 -4.54 0.99
C LYS A 309 -36.93 -4.06 2.02
N VAL A 310 -37.07 -2.77 2.14
CA VAL A 310 -38.01 -2.10 3.03
C VAL A 310 -39.12 -1.50 2.18
N GLU A 311 -40.36 -1.56 2.66
CA GLU A 311 -41.51 -0.92 2.02
C GLU A 311 -41.31 0.60 1.97
N GLU A 312 -41.59 1.22 0.83
CA GLU A 312 -41.43 2.66 0.60
C GLU A 312 -42.62 3.45 1.20
N ASN A 313 -42.86 3.30 2.48
CA ASN A 313 -43.90 4.03 3.17
C ASN A 313 -43.32 5.25 3.90
N GLY A 314 -43.40 6.41 3.28
CA GLY A 314 -43.02 7.67 3.91
C GLY A 314 -41.94 8.46 3.23
N GLN A 315 -41.75 9.70 3.67
CA GLN A 315 -40.78 10.64 3.08
C GLN A 315 -39.35 10.42 3.59
N TRP A 316 -39.20 9.95 4.83
CA TRP A 316 -37.91 9.72 5.49
C TRP A 316 -38.03 8.62 6.53
N VAL A 317 -36.95 7.84 6.69
CA VAL A 317 -36.94 6.70 7.60
C VAL A 317 -35.67 6.71 8.44
N ASN A 318 -35.82 6.65 9.74
CA ASN A 318 -34.75 6.25 10.64
C ASN A 318 -34.65 4.73 10.62
N PHE A 319 -33.50 4.19 10.21
CA PHE A 319 -33.25 2.77 10.35
C PHE A 319 -32.21 2.48 11.43
N ASN A 320 -32.41 1.40 12.12
CA ASN A 320 -31.49 0.85 13.09
C ASN A 320 -31.22 -0.61 12.72
N LEU A 321 -29.96 -0.93 12.48
CA LEU A 321 -29.51 -2.28 12.19
C LEU A 321 -29.00 -2.93 13.48
N GLU A 322 -29.80 -3.82 14.08
CA GLU A 322 -29.40 -4.62 15.22
C GLU A 322 -29.41 -6.11 14.85
N LYS A 323 -28.26 -6.80 15.00
CA LYS A 323 -28.15 -8.26 14.79
C LYS A 323 -28.77 -8.76 13.46
N LYS A 324 -28.51 -8.07 12.35
CA LYS A 324 -29.09 -8.33 11.02
C LYS A 324 -30.59 -8.05 10.87
N THR A 325 -31.22 -7.46 11.87
CA THR A 325 -32.61 -7.05 11.80
C THR A 325 -32.69 -5.54 11.62
N VAL A 326 -33.43 -5.11 10.60
CA VAL A 326 -33.64 -3.69 10.32
C VAL A 326 -34.93 -3.26 11.01
N LYS A 327 -34.81 -2.27 11.91
CA LYS A 327 -35.96 -1.59 12.48
C LYS A 327 -36.11 -0.23 11.82
N ASN A 328 -37.22 0.01 11.16
CA ASN A 328 -37.51 1.29 10.48
C ASN A 328 -38.56 2.06 11.30
N GLN A 329 -38.29 3.36 11.46
CA GLN A 329 -39.24 4.30 12.02
C GLN A 329 -39.45 5.45 11.04
N ALA A 330 -40.63 5.57 10.50
CA ALA A 330 -41.01 6.65 9.61
C ALA A 330 -40.90 8.01 10.32
N ILE A 331 -40.30 8.99 9.67
CA ILE A 331 -40.26 10.38 10.13
C ILE A 331 -41.35 11.13 9.42
N THR A 332 -42.37 11.57 10.18
CA THR A 332 -43.47 12.38 9.64
C THR A 332 -43.01 13.83 9.57
N MET A 333 -42.97 14.38 8.36
CA MET A 333 -42.68 15.80 8.13
C MET A 333 -43.97 16.56 7.93
N THR A 334 -44.42 17.29 8.97
CA THR A 334 -45.60 18.14 8.88
C THR A 334 -45.33 19.37 7.97
N PRO A 335 -46.32 19.83 7.15
CA PRO A 335 -46.11 20.79 6.12
C PRO A 335 -45.61 22.17 6.56
N LYS A 336 -45.93 22.63 7.74
CA LYS A 336 -45.67 24.00 8.24
C LYS A 336 -44.72 24.08 9.44
N THR A 337 -44.00 23.00 9.72
CA THR A 337 -43.13 22.94 10.89
C THR A 337 -41.69 22.60 10.51
N VAL A 338 -40.76 23.01 11.37
CA VAL A 338 -39.33 22.67 11.25
C VAL A 338 -39.15 21.18 11.45
N PRO A 339 -38.55 20.47 10.46
CA PRO A 339 -38.35 19.03 10.60
C PRO A 339 -37.25 18.71 11.62
N ASN A 340 -37.28 17.49 12.17
CA ASN A 340 -36.17 16.95 12.92
C ASN A 340 -35.11 16.43 11.96
N VAL A 341 -33.93 17.06 11.93
CA VAL A 341 -32.81 16.67 11.08
C VAL A 341 -31.65 16.05 11.87
N VAL A 342 -31.80 15.86 13.17
CA VAL A 342 -30.79 15.20 14.00
C VAL A 342 -30.62 13.75 13.55
N GLY A 343 -29.37 13.33 13.30
CA GLY A 343 -29.01 12.02 12.75
C GLY A 343 -28.94 11.98 11.21
N MET A 344 -29.39 13.01 10.49
CA MET A 344 -29.27 13.11 9.03
C MET A 344 -27.84 13.49 8.60
N ASN A 345 -27.43 13.05 7.42
CA ASN A 345 -26.24 13.62 6.78
C ASN A 345 -26.53 15.07 6.32
N LEU A 346 -25.49 15.83 6.01
CA LEU A 346 -25.61 17.23 5.63
C LEU A 346 -26.56 17.45 4.44
N ARG A 347 -26.43 16.65 3.39
CA ARG A 347 -27.25 16.79 2.15
C ARG A 347 -28.73 16.66 2.46
N ASP A 348 -29.08 15.64 3.21
CA ASP A 348 -30.46 15.31 3.54
C ASP A 348 -31.05 16.32 4.52
N ALA A 349 -30.28 16.79 5.48
CA ALA A 349 -30.68 17.85 6.39
C ALA A 349 -30.93 19.18 5.68
N LEU A 350 -30.05 19.57 4.75
CA LEU A 350 -30.25 20.76 3.90
C LEU A 350 -31.55 20.63 3.10
N PHE A 351 -31.73 19.50 2.39
CA PHE A 351 -32.95 19.25 1.60
C PHE A 351 -34.22 19.36 2.46
N ALA A 352 -34.21 18.72 3.64
CA ALA A 352 -35.35 18.71 4.53
C ALA A 352 -35.73 20.11 5.06
N LEU A 353 -34.74 20.93 5.41
CA LEU A 353 -34.95 22.29 5.95
C LEU A 353 -35.24 23.31 4.84
N GLU A 354 -34.51 23.29 3.73
CA GLU A 354 -34.68 24.25 2.63
C GLU A 354 -36.01 24.07 1.91
N ASN A 355 -36.52 22.84 1.77
CA ASN A 355 -37.87 22.57 1.22
C ASN A 355 -38.98 23.13 2.11
N LYS A 356 -38.70 23.51 3.36
CA LYS A 356 -39.62 24.26 4.24
C LYS A 356 -39.41 25.77 4.15
N GLY A 357 -38.58 26.24 3.21
CA GLY A 357 -38.26 27.65 3.04
C GLY A 357 -37.31 28.23 4.09
N LEU A 358 -36.62 27.38 4.84
CA LEU A 358 -35.64 27.81 5.83
C LEU A 358 -34.29 28.02 5.16
N LYS A 359 -33.46 28.89 5.74
CA LYS A 359 -32.04 29.03 5.37
C LYS A 359 -31.17 28.26 6.36
N VAL A 360 -30.15 27.54 5.90
CA VAL A 360 -29.32 26.71 6.75
C VAL A 360 -27.87 27.20 6.78
N ARG A 361 -27.27 27.18 7.96
CA ARG A 361 -25.84 27.26 8.15
C ARG A 361 -25.36 26.01 8.89
N ALA A 362 -24.44 25.27 8.26
CA ALA A 362 -23.87 24.06 8.83
C ALA A 362 -22.46 24.31 9.34
N ASN A 363 -22.09 23.65 10.44
CA ASN A 363 -20.75 23.62 10.97
C ASN A 363 -20.36 22.19 11.34
N GLY A 364 -19.13 21.73 10.99
CA GLY A 364 -18.63 20.39 11.25
C GLY A 364 -18.79 19.43 10.08
N PHE A 365 -18.55 18.14 10.32
CA PHE A 365 -18.58 17.06 9.32
C PHE A 365 -19.33 15.86 9.89
N GLY A 366 -19.90 15.02 9.00
CA GLY A 366 -20.60 13.79 9.40
C GLY A 366 -22.11 13.95 9.47
N THR A 367 -22.74 13.57 10.57
CA THR A 367 -24.19 13.63 10.79
C THR A 367 -24.58 14.79 11.71
N VAL A 368 -25.79 15.30 11.53
CA VAL A 368 -26.32 16.39 12.35
C VAL A 368 -26.50 15.89 13.79
N LYS A 369 -25.79 16.55 14.73
CA LYS A 369 -25.89 16.30 16.15
C LYS A 369 -26.94 17.18 16.81
N ASN A 370 -27.00 18.47 16.41
CA ASN A 370 -27.92 19.44 16.94
C ASN A 370 -28.46 20.37 15.88
N GLN A 371 -29.68 20.89 16.05
CA GLN A 371 -30.29 21.96 15.29
C GLN A 371 -30.73 23.09 16.21
N SER A 372 -30.53 24.35 15.78
CA SER A 372 -30.79 25.53 16.63
C SER A 372 -32.27 25.84 16.84
N ILE A 373 -33.14 25.37 15.94
CA ILE A 373 -34.60 25.52 16.08
C ILE A 373 -35.19 24.14 16.36
N PRO A 374 -35.93 23.98 17.47
CA PRO A 374 -36.52 22.68 17.80
C PRO A 374 -37.46 22.17 16.69
N ALA A 375 -37.42 20.87 16.47
CA ALA A 375 -38.39 20.19 15.59
C ALA A 375 -39.81 20.44 16.03
N GLY A 376 -40.75 20.61 15.07
CA GLY A 376 -42.15 20.95 15.36
C GLY A 376 -42.45 22.44 15.53
N SER A 377 -41.39 23.32 15.66
CA SER A 377 -41.60 24.78 15.68
C SER A 377 -42.17 25.27 14.36
N PRO A 378 -42.94 26.39 14.31
CA PRO A 378 -43.41 26.97 13.05
C PRO A 378 -42.28 27.30 12.11
N ALA A 379 -42.35 26.82 10.87
CA ALA A 379 -41.41 27.15 9.82
C ALA A 379 -41.74 28.50 9.17
N ALA A 380 -40.94 29.53 9.44
CA ALA A 380 -41.08 30.84 8.82
C ALA A 380 -40.10 30.94 7.64
N LYS A 381 -40.58 31.39 6.48
CA LYS A 381 -39.78 31.56 5.26
C LYS A 381 -38.55 32.44 5.52
N ASN A 382 -37.39 31.99 5.01
CA ASN A 382 -36.08 32.63 5.19
C ASN A 382 -35.53 32.66 6.63
N ARG A 383 -36.17 32.02 7.60
CA ARG A 383 -35.61 31.88 8.96
C ARG A 383 -34.33 31.04 8.93
N LEU A 384 -33.29 31.49 9.61
CA LEU A 384 -31.98 30.84 9.64
C LEU A 384 -31.94 29.73 10.71
N VAL A 385 -31.52 28.54 10.29
CA VAL A 385 -31.29 27.40 11.16
C VAL A 385 -29.82 27.06 11.14
N TYR A 386 -29.20 26.95 12.31
CA TYR A 386 -27.84 26.43 12.44
C TYR A 386 -27.89 24.96 12.76
N ILE A 387 -27.08 24.17 12.06
CA ILE A 387 -26.92 22.74 12.32
C ILE A 387 -25.45 22.45 12.63
N GLN A 388 -25.23 21.65 13.68
CA GLN A 388 -23.91 21.20 14.09
C GLN A 388 -23.78 19.74 13.69
N LEU A 389 -22.71 19.41 12.92
CA LEU A 389 -22.38 18.06 12.52
C LEU A 389 -21.21 17.52 13.36
N GLN A 390 -21.22 16.19 13.51
CA GLN A 390 -20.16 15.44 14.19
C GLN A 390 -20.03 14.06 13.57
#